data_0262618bc5ec4208fb307e61686b4e0b
#
_entry.id   0262618bc5ec4208fb307e61686b4e0b
#
_cell.length_a   1.000
_cell.length_b   1.000
_cell.length_c   1.000
_cell.angle_alpha   90.00
_cell.angle_beta   90.00
_cell.angle_gamma   90.00
#
_symmetry.space_group_name_H-M   'P 1'
#
loop_
_entity.id
_entity.type
_entity.pdbx_description
1 polymer ?
#
loop_
_entity_poly.entity_id
_entity_poly.type
_entity_poly.pdbx_seq_one_letter_code
_entity_poly.pdbx_strand_id
1 'polypeptide(L)'
;MKLRLFLPLAALTLAIAAHAAEKPAAPAAKPALKAVDLSTFKTADALWKHIEELRKEPDVQPKSREELIALVKEWFGSQKAAADAFEKTYPEDARRYSAKMVSIQAAHQLSQIPGADAAAKTNPEDVTKALDAILAAPDAPEDAKAEAAFVKTMMLVEGLDEAKPEGMTAFLKASDEFLAKYGTNKLAPQVRQAQLQAVAEVETPEAEAVLKKFAEDNDPQLSGGAKQILAQRQKMKDLKTKPVELKFTATDGKEVDLAKMRDKVVLVDFWASWCGPCVAEAPNVVATYKKLHDKGFEIIGISLDQDKAKMEASAKKLELTWPQYFDGKGWQNSISSAFGINSIPATWLIDKKGMLRETSLRGEALAPAVEKLLAE
;
A
#
# COMPACT_ATOMS: atom_id res chain seq x y z
N MET A 1 -6.61 -3.34 -2.83
CA MET A 1 -5.64 -2.19 -2.88
C MET A 1 -4.35 -2.74 -3.47
N LYS A 2 -3.89 -2.28 -4.62
CA LYS A 2 -2.67 -2.83 -5.25
C LYS A 2 -1.46 -2.48 -4.40
N LEU A 3 -0.80 -3.48 -3.84
CA LEU A 3 0.45 -3.36 -3.09
C LEU A 3 1.50 -2.75 -4.03
N ARG A 4 1.81 -1.47 -3.83
CA ARG A 4 2.88 -0.79 -4.58
C ARG A 4 4.18 -0.99 -3.82
N LEU A 5 4.90 -2.06 -4.15
CA LEU A 5 6.23 -2.31 -3.58
C LEU A 5 7.21 -1.27 -4.10
N PHE A 6 7.86 -0.63 -3.16
CA PHE A 6 8.89 0.38 -3.37
C PHE A 6 10.20 -0.27 -3.84
N LEU A 7 10.43 -0.28 -5.15
CA LEU A 7 11.77 -0.05 -5.65
C LEU A 7 12.08 1.44 -5.44
N PRO A 8 13.32 1.87 -5.18
CA PRO A 8 13.63 3.28 -4.83
C PRO A 8 13.23 4.35 -5.86
N LEU A 9 12.57 3.96 -6.94
CA LEU A 9 12.02 4.83 -7.99
C LEU A 9 10.49 5.06 -7.90
N ALA A 10 9.80 4.51 -6.91
CA ALA A 10 8.35 4.73 -6.76
C ALA A 10 7.96 6.18 -6.43
N ALA A 11 8.90 7.02 -6.01
CA ALA A 11 8.66 8.45 -5.83
C ALA A 11 8.27 9.16 -7.15
N LEU A 12 8.82 8.71 -8.28
CA LEU A 12 8.55 9.32 -9.59
C LEU A 12 7.18 8.92 -10.15
N THR A 13 6.73 7.68 -9.93
CA THR A 13 5.39 7.21 -10.33
C THR A 13 4.28 7.82 -9.46
N LEU A 14 4.55 8.10 -8.17
CA LEU A 14 3.64 8.87 -7.31
C LEU A 14 3.53 10.33 -7.74
N ALA A 15 4.62 10.96 -8.19
CA ALA A 15 4.61 12.32 -8.73
C ALA A 15 3.75 12.42 -10.00
N ILE A 16 3.78 11.42 -10.88
CA ILE A 16 2.90 11.35 -12.07
C ILE A 16 1.41 11.26 -11.66
N ALA A 17 1.10 10.57 -10.57
CA ALA A 17 -0.28 10.45 -10.07
C ALA A 17 -0.75 11.71 -9.32
N ALA A 18 0.15 12.41 -8.62
CA ALA A 18 -0.17 13.62 -7.85
C ALA A 18 -0.39 14.85 -8.75
N HIS A 19 0.33 14.96 -9.88
CA HIS A 19 0.14 16.04 -10.88
C HIS A 19 -1.07 15.85 -11.81
N ALA A 20 -1.87 14.80 -11.60
CA ALA A 20 -3.06 14.53 -12.42
C ALA A 20 -4.21 15.55 -12.24
N ALA A 21 -4.09 16.48 -11.28
CA ALA A 21 -5.16 17.42 -10.90
C ALA A 21 -5.02 18.84 -11.50
N GLU A 22 -3.97 19.16 -12.25
CA GLU A 22 -3.77 20.49 -12.84
C GLU A 22 -4.09 20.56 -14.34
N LYS A 23 -4.70 21.69 -14.73
CA LYS A 23 -5.12 22.00 -16.11
C LYS A 23 -3.95 22.01 -17.10
N PRO A 24 -4.15 21.62 -18.38
CA PRO A 24 -3.10 21.61 -19.38
C PRO A 24 -2.56 23.03 -19.67
N ALA A 25 -1.26 23.21 -19.47
CA ALA A 25 -0.52 24.39 -19.92
C ALA A 25 0.01 24.17 -21.34
N ALA A 26 0.25 25.28 -22.06
CA ALA A 26 0.74 25.27 -23.43
C ALA A 26 2.07 24.52 -23.60
N PRO A 27 2.38 23.99 -24.80
CA PRO A 27 3.55 23.11 -25.02
C PRO A 27 4.85 23.85 -24.72
N ALA A 28 5.51 23.44 -23.65
CA ALA A 28 6.83 23.90 -23.26
C ALA A 28 7.92 23.06 -23.95
N ALA A 29 9.10 23.64 -24.13
CA ALA A 29 10.26 22.96 -24.74
C ALA A 29 10.59 21.67 -23.95
N LYS A 30 10.78 20.55 -24.66
CA LYS A 30 11.11 19.24 -24.08
C LYS A 30 12.40 19.34 -23.26
N PRO A 31 12.41 18.94 -21.99
CA PRO A 31 13.66 18.67 -21.30
C PRO A 31 14.29 17.44 -21.98
N ALA A 32 15.35 17.67 -22.73
CA ALA A 32 16.05 16.61 -23.43
C ALA A 32 17.29 16.21 -22.66
N LEU A 33 17.40 14.91 -22.31
CA LEU A 33 18.68 14.33 -21.99
C LEU A 33 19.53 14.38 -23.30
N LYS A 34 20.79 14.76 -23.21
CA LYS A 34 21.65 14.81 -24.40
C LYS A 34 21.78 13.39 -24.97
N ALA A 35 21.29 13.19 -26.19
CA ALA A 35 21.50 11.92 -26.91
C ALA A 35 23.01 11.65 -27.03
N VAL A 36 23.43 10.48 -26.56
CA VAL A 36 24.85 10.05 -26.62
C VAL A 36 24.99 8.99 -27.68
N ASP A 37 25.94 9.20 -28.58
CA ASP A 37 26.31 8.17 -29.57
C ASP A 37 27.08 7.05 -28.85
N LEU A 38 26.43 5.92 -28.64
CA LEU A 38 26.98 4.76 -27.93
C LEU A 38 28.19 4.14 -28.68
N SER A 39 28.35 4.39 -29.97
CA SER A 39 29.49 3.90 -30.77
C SER A 39 30.81 4.61 -30.38
N THR A 40 30.74 5.72 -29.67
CA THR A 40 31.90 6.46 -29.17
C THR A 40 32.64 5.74 -28.03
N PHE A 41 31.96 4.87 -27.30
CA PHE A 41 32.56 4.09 -26.22
C PHE A 41 33.35 2.91 -26.78
N LYS A 42 34.68 3.01 -26.70
CA LYS A 42 35.60 2.02 -27.28
C LYS A 42 36.02 0.90 -26.32
N THR A 43 35.64 0.98 -25.05
CA THR A 43 35.96 -0.01 -24.04
C THR A 43 34.74 -0.36 -23.20
N ALA A 44 34.71 -1.58 -22.66
CA ALA A 44 33.66 -2.03 -21.75
C ALA A 44 33.54 -1.13 -20.52
N ASP A 45 34.66 -0.69 -19.96
CA ASP A 45 34.67 0.20 -18.78
C ASP A 45 34.05 1.57 -19.06
N ALA A 46 34.31 2.15 -20.24
CA ALA A 46 33.75 3.43 -20.60
C ALA A 46 32.22 3.35 -20.80
N LEU A 47 31.73 2.31 -21.46
CA LEU A 47 30.29 2.09 -21.65
C LEU A 47 29.61 1.72 -20.33
N TRP A 48 30.24 0.90 -19.48
CA TRP A 48 29.72 0.56 -18.19
C TRP A 48 29.57 1.79 -17.28
N LYS A 49 30.60 2.63 -17.22
CA LYS A 49 30.55 3.90 -16.48
C LYS A 49 29.39 4.78 -16.95
N HIS A 50 29.14 4.82 -18.26
CA HIS A 50 28.01 5.56 -18.81
C HIS A 50 26.66 4.96 -18.35
N ILE A 51 26.52 3.63 -18.32
CA ILE A 51 25.33 2.95 -17.76
C ILE A 51 25.13 3.33 -16.30
N GLU A 52 26.19 3.32 -15.48
CA GLU A 52 26.11 3.71 -14.07
C GLU A 52 25.70 5.17 -13.89
N GLU A 53 26.15 6.07 -14.78
CA GLU A 53 25.71 7.47 -14.76
C GLU A 53 24.24 7.63 -15.15
N LEU A 54 23.75 6.88 -16.14
CA LEU A 54 22.36 6.88 -16.54
C LEU A 54 21.42 6.30 -15.46
N ARG A 55 21.91 5.51 -14.53
CA ARG A 55 21.11 4.98 -13.39
C ARG A 55 20.88 6.02 -12.30
N LYS A 56 21.62 7.13 -12.29
CA LYS A 56 21.38 8.23 -11.37
C LYS A 56 20.17 9.03 -11.84
N GLU A 57 19.39 9.52 -10.89
CA GLU A 57 18.24 10.37 -11.19
C GLU A 57 18.70 11.62 -11.96
N PRO A 58 18.02 11.98 -13.07
CA PRO A 58 18.38 13.18 -13.83
C PRO A 58 18.16 14.44 -12.99
N ASP A 59 19.15 15.33 -13.00
CA ASP A 59 19.04 16.65 -12.37
C ASP A 59 18.25 17.62 -13.29
N VAL A 60 16.97 17.25 -13.53
CA VAL A 60 16.02 18.00 -14.36
C VAL A 60 14.69 18.08 -13.62
N GLN A 61 14.17 19.30 -13.43
CA GLN A 61 12.87 19.55 -12.81
C GLN A 61 11.81 19.76 -13.89
N PRO A 62 10.95 18.75 -14.18
CA PRO A 62 9.86 18.89 -15.15
C PRO A 62 8.80 19.87 -14.62
N LYS A 63 8.30 20.72 -15.50
CA LYS A 63 7.30 21.76 -15.16
C LYS A 63 5.87 21.32 -15.46
N SER A 64 5.69 20.23 -16.17
CA SER A 64 4.38 19.66 -16.49
C SER A 64 4.41 18.13 -16.44
N ARG A 65 3.23 17.52 -16.43
CA ARG A 65 3.07 16.07 -16.51
C ARG A 65 3.62 15.51 -17.83
N GLU A 66 3.42 16.22 -18.93
CA GLU A 66 3.89 15.84 -20.26
C GLU A 66 5.42 15.86 -20.30
N GLU A 67 6.05 16.89 -19.71
CA GLU A 67 7.51 16.97 -19.58
C GLU A 67 8.07 15.84 -18.72
N LEU A 68 7.39 15.52 -17.61
CA LEU A 68 7.78 14.40 -16.75
C LEU A 68 7.70 13.06 -17.48
N ILE A 69 6.62 12.82 -18.23
CA ILE A 69 6.45 11.59 -19.02
C ILE A 69 7.55 11.50 -20.10
N ALA A 70 7.84 12.61 -20.79
CA ALA A 70 8.89 12.66 -21.80
C ALA A 70 10.28 12.38 -21.21
N LEU A 71 10.61 13.02 -20.07
CA LEU A 71 11.87 12.79 -19.36
C LEU A 71 12.04 11.33 -18.92
N VAL A 72 11.01 10.75 -18.33
CA VAL A 72 11.04 9.36 -17.86
C VAL A 72 11.20 8.38 -19.03
N LYS A 73 10.49 8.61 -20.15
CA LYS A 73 10.66 7.81 -21.38
C LYS A 73 12.08 7.88 -21.92
N GLU A 74 12.65 9.07 -22.00
CA GLU A 74 13.99 9.27 -22.51
C GLU A 74 15.04 8.66 -21.57
N TRP A 75 14.87 8.84 -20.27
CA TRP A 75 15.79 8.31 -19.27
C TRP A 75 15.86 6.79 -19.27
N PHE A 76 14.72 6.09 -19.15
CA PHE A 76 14.71 4.63 -19.20
C PHE A 76 15.03 4.10 -20.61
N GLY A 77 14.64 4.82 -21.66
CA GLY A 77 15.03 4.48 -23.04
C GLY A 77 16.54 4.49 -23.22
N SER A 78 17.23 5.49 -22.68
CA SER A 78 18.69 5.60 -22.71
C SER A 78 19.38 4.50 -21.90
N GLN A 79 18.87 4.18 -20.70
CA GLN A 79 19.38 3.07 -19.90
C GLN A 79 19.28 1.74 -20.66
N LYS A 80 18.10 1.46 -21.22
CA LYS A 80 17.88 0.24 -22.01
C LYS A 80 18.81 0.17 -23.19
N ALA A 81 18.92 1.24 -23.99
CA ALA A 81 19.76 1.25 -25.19
C ALA A 81 21.25 1.04 -24.85
N ALA A 82 21.75 1.69 -23.79
CA ALA A 82 23.14 1.53 -23.36
C ALA A 82 23.40 0.10 -22.82
N ALA A 83 22.48 -0.47 -22.08
CA ALA A 83 22.57 -1.82 -21.56
C ALA A 83 22.54 -2.87 -22.68
N ASP A 84 21.64 -2.75 -23.65
CA ASP A 84 21.56 -3.63 -24.82
C ASP A 84 22.84 -3.53 -25.68
N ALA A 85 23.38 -2.32 -25.84
CA ALA A 85 24.64 -2.10 -26.56
C ALA A 85 25.82 -2.76 -25.84
N PHE A 86 25.85 -2.71 -24.51
CA PHE A 86 26.89 -3.37 -23.71
C PHE A 86 26.87 -4.90 -23.90
N GLU A 87 25.71 -5.50 -23.74
CA GLU A 87 25.52 -6.95 -23.91
C GLU A 87 25.94 -7.41 -25.30
N LYS A 88 25.58 -6.65 -26.32
CA LYS A 88 25.93 -6.96 -27.73
C LYS A 88 27.41 -6.80 -28.03
N THR A 89 28.06 -5.76 -27.48
CA THR A 89 29.43 -5.36 -27.84
C THR A 89 30.48 -6.12 -27.01
N TYR A 90 30.12 -6.45 -25.75
CA TYR A 90 31.04 -7.09 -24.78
C TYR A 90 30.45 -8.39 -24.22
N PRO A 91 30.15 -9.41 -25.07
CA PRO A 91 29.46 -10.64 -24.65
C PRO A 91 30.28 -11.50 -23.69
N GLU A 92 31.60 -11.32 -23.61
CA GLU A 92 32.47 -12.03 -22.66
C GLU A 92 32.72 -11.30 -21.35
N ASP A 93 32.27 -10.06 -21.23
CA ASP A 93 32.41 -9.30 -19.98
C ASP A 93 31.36 -9.76 -18.98
N ALA A 94 31.77 -10.09 -17.75
CA ALA A 94 30.86 -10.58 -16.71
C ALA A 94 29.74 -9.57 -16.37
N ARG A 95 29.95 -8.27 -16.59
CA ARG A 95 28.95 -7.21 -16.40
C ARG A 95 27.79 -7.26 -17.38
N ARG A 96 27.86 -8.11 -18.46
CA ARG A 96 26.74 -8.33 -19.38
C ARG A 96 25.47 -8.77 -18.67
N TYR A 97 25.60 -9.54 -17.58
CA TYR A 97 24.46 -9.96 -16.78
C TYR A 97 23.81 -8.80 -16.03
N SER A 98 24.62 -7.90 -15.45
CA SER A 98 24.12 -6.68 -14.83
C SER A 98 23.53 -5.72 -15.88
N ALA A 99 24.13 -5.62 -17.07
CA ALA A 99 23.56 -4.86 -18.19
C ALA A 99 22.19 -5.44 -18.58
N LYS A 100 22.05 -6.76 -18.67
CA LYS A 100 20.75 -7.42 -18.92
C LYS A 100 19.72 -7.04 -17.88
N MET A 101 20.09 -6.99 -16.59
CA MET A 101 19.19 -6.57 -15.53
C MET A 101 18.75 -5.11 -15.69
N VAL A 102 19.68 -4.20 -16.04
CA VAL A 102 19.34 -2.80 -16.34
C VAL A 102 18.35 -2.70 -17.51
N SER A 103 18.59 -3.45 -18.58
CA SER A 103 17.68 -3.48 -19.75
C SER A 103 16.28 -3.98 -19.37
N ILE A 104 16.16 -5.06 -18.58
CA ILE A 104 14.89 -5.61 -18.10
C ILE A 104 14.15 -4.60 -17.25
N GLN A 105 14.83 -3.98 -16.25
CA GLN A 105 14.24 -3.00 -15.36
C GLN A 105 13.77 -1.75 -16.12
N ALA A 106 14.58 -1.23 -17.03
CA ALA A 106 14.23 -0.08 -17.85
C ALA A 106 13.02 -0.37 -18.75
N ALA A 107 12.98 -1.54 -19.38
CA ALA A 107 11.85 -1.98 -20.20
C ALA A 107 10.56 -2.10 -19.37
N HIS A 108 10.65 -2.65 -18.17
CA HIS A 108 9.49 -2.73 -17.24
C HIS A 108 8.98 -1.33 -16.91
N GLN A 109 9.86 -0.38 -16.52
CA GLN A 109 9.46 0.98 -16.20
C GLN A 109 8.81 1.70 -17.41
N LEU A 110 9.36 1.51 -18.60
CA LEU A 110 8.76 2.05 -19.83
C LEU A 110 7.34 1.51 -20.06
N SER A 111 7.08 0.24 -19.75
CA SER A 111 5.77 -0.38 -19.90
C SER A 111 4.70 0.18 -18.93
N GLN A 112 5.12 0.73 -17.80
CA GLN A 112 4.23 1.32 -16.79
C GLN A 112 3.83 2.77 -17.10
N ILE A 113 4.44 3.40 -18.09
CA ILE A 113 4.15 4.81 -18.44
C ILE A 113 2.76 4.88 -19.11
N PRO A 114 1.87 5.79 -18.67
CA PRO A 114 0.58 6.00 -19.33
C PRO A 114 0.75 6.32 -20.82
N GLY A 115 0.05 5.57 -21.69
CA GLY A 115 0.17 5.75 -23.15
C GLY A 115 1.47 5.20 -23.74
N ALA A 116 2.14 4.26 -23.06
CA ALA A 116 3.25 3.52 -23.67
C ALA A 116 2.78 2.69 -24.87
N ASP A 117 3.56 2.70 -25.95
CA ASP A 117 3.28 1.92 -27.14
C ASP A 117 3.19 0.42 -26.81
N ALA A 118 2.37 -0.31 -27.54
CA ALA A 118 2.22 -1.77 -27.37
C ALA A 118 3.56 -2.51 -27.48
N ALA A 119 4.51 -1.98 -28.26
CA ALA A 119 5.87 -2.51 -28.41
C ALA A 119 6.75 -2.30 -27.16
N ALA A 120 6.39 -1.38 -26.27
CA ALA A 120 7.07 -1.13 -24.99
C ALA A 120 6.58 -2.06 -23.87
N LYS A 121 5.49 -2.81 -24.09
CA LYS A 121 4.97 -3.78 -23.11
C LYS A 121 5.91 -4.97 -23.04
N THR A 122 6.59 -5.11 -21.92
CA THR A 122 7.35 -6.32 -21.61
C THR A 122 6.38 -7.48 -21.36
N ASN A 123 6.60 -8.60 -22.09
CA ASN A 123 5.90 -9.83 -21.77
C ASN A 123 6.51 -10.43 -20.48
N PRO A 124 5.73 -10.66 -19.42
CA PRO A 124 6.24 -11.26 -18.19
C PRO A 124 6.95 -12.61 -18.39
N GLU A 125 6.52 -13.40 -19.37
CA GLU A 125 7.15 -14.68 -19.69
C GLU A 125 8.56 -14.49 -20.26
N ASP A 126 8.78 -13.48 -21.10
CA ASP A 126 10.10 -13.19 -21.67
C ASP A 126 11.06 -12.65 -20.63
N VAL A 127 10.54 -11.83 -19.69
CA VAL A 127 11.30 -11.38 -18.51
C VAL A 127 11.71 -12.59 -17.67
N THR A 128 10.77 -13.48 -17.35
CA THR A 128 11.04 -14.69 -16.55
C THR A 128 12.09 -15.57 -17.22
N LYS A 129 11.99 -15.81 -18.53
CA LYS A 129 13.00 -16.57 -19.30
C LYS A 129 14.39 -15.93 -19.23
N ALA A 130 14.47 -14.60 -19.35
CA ALA A 130 15.75 -13.90 -19.27
C ALA A 130 16.37 -13.99 -17.86
N LEU A 131 15.56 -13.89 -16.80
CA LEU A 131 16.02 -14.07 -15.43
C LEU A 131 16.48 -15.51 -15.17
N ASP A 132 15.74 -16.51 -15.67
CA ASP A 132 16.11 -17.92 -15.56
C ASP A 132 17.42 -18.23 -16.28
N ALA A 133 17.67 -17.61 -17.43
CA ALA A 133 18.93 -17.74 -18.15
C ALA A 133 20.13 -17.21 -17.33
N ILE A 134 19.97 -16.08 -16.62
CA ILE A 134 20.99 -15.55 -15.71
C ILE A 134 21.23 -16.51 -14.54
N LEU A 135 20.16 -17.02 -13.94
CA LEU A 135 20.25 -17.94 -12.80
C LEU A 135 20.94 -19.27 -13.16
N ALA A 136 20.73 -19.74 -14.39
CA ALA A 136 21.30 -21.00 -14.90
C ALA A 136 22.73 -20.84 -15.44
N ALA A 137 23.18 -19.62 -15.73
CA ALA A 137 24.50 -19.38 -16.30
C ALA A 137 25.63 -19.72 -15.33
N PRO A 138 26.54 -20.64 -15.64
CA PRO A 138 27.59 -21.06 -14.69
C PRO A 138 28.61 -19.97 -14.40
N ASP A 139 28.80 -19.05 -15.35
CA ASP A 139 29.76 -17.95 -15.32
C ASP A 139 29.14 -16.61 -14.88
N ALA A 140 27.83 -16.60 -14.55
CA ALA A 140 27.20 -15.41 -14.01
C ALA A 140 27.68 -15.14 -12.57
N PRO A 141 28.09 -13.90 -12.25
CA PRO A 141 28.45 -13.52 -10.89
C PRO A 141 27.31 -13.77 -9.91
N GLU A 142 27.63 -14.15 -8.67
CA GLU A 142 26.61 -14.43 -7.65
C GLU A 142 25.75 -13.18 -7.35
N ASP A 143 26.30 -11.96 -7.44
CA ASP A 143 25.52 -10.74 -7.33
C ASP A 143 24.47 -10.57 -8.44
N ALA A 144 24.83 -10.92 -9.69
CA ALA A 144 23.89 -10.90 -10.81
C ALA A 144 22.79 -11.97 -10.65
N LYS A 145 23.14 -13.16 -10.15
CA LYS A 145 22.17 -14.20 -9.84
C LYS A 145 21.25 -13.78 -8.69
N ALA A 146 21.79 -13.14 -7.65
CA ALA A 146 20.99 -12.62 -6.56
C ALA A 146 20.01 -11.53 -7.04
N GLU A 147 20.46 -10.62 -7.92
CA GLU A 147 19.59 -9.59 -8.49
C GLU A 147 18.49 -10.21 -9.37
N ALA A 148 18.81 -11.21 -10.21
CA ALA A 148 17.82 -11.92 -11.00
C ALA A 148 16.79 -12.68 -10.15
N ALA A 149 17.24 -13.36 -9.09
CA ALA A 149 16.35 -14.03 -8.13
C ALA A 149 15.46 -13.03 -7.40
N PHE A 150 16.01 -11.88 -6.98
CA PHE A 150 15.27 -10.80 -6.34
C PHE A 150 14.15 -10.28 -7.24
N VAL A 151 14.47 -9.90 -8.49
CA VAL A 151 13.46 -9.39 -9.42
C VAL A 151 12.36 -10.43 -9.66
N LYS A 152 12.74 -11.70 -9.87
CA LYS A 152 11.79 -12.80 -10.05
C LYS A 152 10.85 -12.96 -8.84
N THR A 153 11.39 -12.84 -7.63
CA THR A 153 10.59 -12.89 -6.38
C THR A 153 9.66 -11.69 -6.29
N MET A 154 10.13 -10.47 -6.61
CA MET A 154 9.32 -9.27 -6.54
C MET A 154 8.19 -9.22 -7.59
N MET A 155 8.38 -9.84 -8.77
CA MET A 155 7.30 -9.98 -9.76
C MET A 155 6.09 -10.75 -9.22
N LEU A 156 6.31 -11.71 -8.31
CA LEU A 156 5.20 -12.43 -7.66
C LEU A 156 4.38 -11.52 -6.74
N VAL A 157 5.00 -10.53 -6.10
CA VAL A 157 4.29 -9.56 -5.25
C VAL A 157 3.34 -8.67 -6.05
N GLU A 158 3.77 -8.23 -7.24
CA GLU A 158 2.94 -7.39 -8.10
C GLU A 158 1.66 -8.09 -8.57
N GLY A 159 1.69 -9.43 -8.63
CA GLY A 159 0.59 -10.30 -9.00
C GLY A 159 -0.28 -10.78 -7.84
N LEU A 160 -0.01 -10.36 -6.60
CA LEU A 160 -0.80 -10.78 -5.44
C LEU A 160 -2.24 -10.27 -5.54
N ASP A 161 -3.17 -11.19 -5.34
CA ASP A 161 -4.61 -10.95 -5.32
C ASP A 161 -5.17 -11.64 -4.07
N GLU A 162 -5.87 -10.90 -3.23
CA GLU A 162 -6.48 -11.41 -2.00
C GLU A 162 -7.45 -12.58 -2.26
N ALA A 163 -8.04 -12.61 -3.45
CA ALA A 163 -8.93 -13.69 -3.88
C ALA A 163 -8.20 -14.96 -4.34
N LYS A 164 -6.85 -14.92 -4.45
CA LYS A 164 -6.02 -16.01 -4.99
C LYS A 164 -4.89 -16.38 -4.03
N PRO A 165 -5.16 -17.20 -3.02
CA PRO A 165 -4.19 -17.55 -1.97
C PRO A 165 -2.94 -18.27 -2.52
N GLU A 166 -3.03 -18.93 -3.66
CA GLU A 166 -1.88 -19.57 -4.34
C GLU A 166 -0.76 -18.59 -4.71
N GLY A 167 -1.10 -17.34 -5.03
CA GLY A 167 -0.12 -16.29 -5.30
C GLY A 167 0.75 -15.98 -4.07
N MET A 168 0.11 -15.87 -2.89
CA MET A 168 0.81 -15.64 -1.62
C MET A 168 1.76 -16.81 -1.29
N THR A 169 1.28 -18.04 -1.42
CA THR A 169 2.10 -19.24 -1.17
C THR A 169 3.32 -19.27 -2.10
N ALA A 170 3.14 -18.96 -3.39
CA ALA A 170 4.24 -18.89 -4.35
C ALA A 170 5.26 -17.82 -4.00
N PHE A 171 4.78 -16.62 -3.61
CA PHE A 171 5.65 -15.52 -3.18
C PHE A 171 6.45 -15.86 -1.92
N LEU A 172 5.79 -16.40 -0.89
CA LEU A 172 6.47 -16.78 0.37
C LEU A 172 7.54 -17.84 0.11
N LYS A 173 7.24 -18.86 -0.70
CA LYS A 173 8.20 -19.89 -1.08
C LYS A 173 9.40 -19.30 -1.82
N ALA A 174 9.18 -18.48 -2.84
CA ALA A 174 10.27 -17.84 -3.59
C ALA A 174 11.11 -16.91 -2.71
N SER A 175 10.49 -16.20 -1.77
CA SER A 175 11.19 -15.35 -0.79
C SER A 175 12.06 -16.17 0.15
N ASP A 176 11.56 -17.29 0.67
CA ASP A 176 12.33 -18.18 1.55
C ASP A 176 13.50 -18.83 0.81
N GLU A 177 13.32 -19.25 -0.44
CA GLU A 177 14.38 -19.75 -1.31
C GLU A 177 15.45 -18.67 -1.57
N PHE A 178 15.03 -17.44 -1.82
CA PHE A 178 15.94 -16.31 -1.97
C PHE A 178 16.75 -16.08 -0.67
N LEU A 179 16.09 -16.00 0.46
CA LEU A 179 16.73 -15.73 1.75
C LEU A 179 17.65 -16.88 2.18
N ALA A 180 17.30 -18.13 1.87
CA ALA A 180 18.16 -19.28 2.14
C ALA A 180 19.48 -19.24 1.33
N LYS A 181 19.41 -18.79 0.07
CA LYS A 181 20.60 -18.76 -0.81
C LYS A 181 21.36 -17.43 -0.72
N TYR A 182 20.65 -16.30 -0.60
CA TYR A 182 21.19 -14.94 -0.69
C TYR A 182 20.93 -14.11 0.55
N GLY A 183 20.74 -14.74 1.72
CA GLY A 183 20.36 -14.04 2.96
C GLY A 183 21.36 -12.99 3.47
N THR A 184 22.62 -13.05 3.02
CA THR A 184 23.66 -12.05 3.33
C THR A 184 23.80 -10.98 2.22
N ASN A 185 23.09 -11.10 1.12
CA ASN A 185 23.12 -10.11 0.04
C ASN A 185 22.41 -8.81 0.46
N LYS A 186 22.86 -7.68 -0.06
CA LYS A 186 22.28 -6.35 0.20
C LYS A 186 20.78 -6.22 -0.15
N LEU A 187 20.22 -7.15 -0.92
CA LEU A 187 18.80 -7.18 -1.30
C LEU A 187 17.94 -7.99 -0.31
N ALA A 188 18.56 -8.78 0.58
CA ALA A 188 17.81 -9.60 1.55
C ALA A 188 16.90 -8.80 2.50
N PRO A 189 17.29 -7.62 3.02
CA PRO A 189 16.38 -6.80 3.82
C PRO A 189 15.11 -6.38 3.08
N GLN A 190 15.21 -6.11 1.77
CA GLN A 190 14.05 -5.73 0.95
C GLN A 190 13.07 -6.91 0.77
N VAL A 191 13.58 -8.13 0.57
CA VAL A 191 12.74 -9.33 0.49
C VAL A 191 12.01 -9.57 1.81
N ARG A 192 12.70 -9.43 2.94
CA ARG A 192 12.09 -9.58 4.28
C ARG A 192 11.01 -8.52 4.55
N GLN A 193 11.28 -7.28 4.15
CA GLN A 193 10.29 -6.22 4.25
C GLN A 193 9.07 -6.49 3.37
N ALA A 194 9.28 -6.99 2.15
CA ALA A 194 8.21 -7.39 1.25
C ALA A 194 7.36 -8.54 1.82
N GLN A 195 8.01 -9.56 2.43
CA GLN A 195 7.29 -10.63 3.13
C GLN A 195 6.40 -10.06 4.24
N LEU A 196 6.95 -9.19 5.11
CA LEU A 196 6.18 -8.60 6.21
C LEU A 196 4.98 -7.81 5.70
N GLN A 197 5.16 -7.00 4.65
CA GLN A 197 4.08 -6.22 4.05
C GLN A 197 3.00 -7.13 3.42
N ALA A 198 3.41 -8.15 2.67
CA ALA A 198 2.47 -9.06 2.03
C ALA A 198 1.62 -9.82 3.05
N VAL A 199 2.24 -10.37 4.11
CA VAL A 199 1.50 -11.11 5.14
C VAL A 199 0.67 -10.19 6.05
N ALA A 200 0.94 -8.89 6.10
CA ALA A 200 0.14 -7.94 6.86
C ALA A 200 -1.28 -7.78 6.29
N GLU A 201 -1.44 -7.92 4.97
CA GLU A 201 -2.70 -7.69 4.25
C GLU A 201 -3.64 -8.91 4.26
N VAL A 202 -3.18 -10.11 4.67
CA VAL A 202 -3.99 -11.35 4.61
C VAL A 202 -4.02 -12.08 5.94
N GLU A 203 -5.17 -12.66 6.29
CA GLU A 203 -5.39 -13.41 7.52
C GLU A 203 -5.46 -14.92 7.25
N THR A 204 -4.33 -15.53 6.86
CA THR A 204 -4.20 -16.97 6.67
C THR A 204 -3.28 -17.59 7.74
N PRO A 205 -3.39 -18.91 8.01
CA PRO A 205 -2.47 -19.58 8.94
C PRO A 205 -1.00 -19.43 8.56
N GLU A 206 -0.68 -19.45 7.26
CA GLU A 206 0.67 -19.26 6.74
C GLU A 206 1.18 -17.85 7.00
N ALA A 207 0.34 -16.84 6.76
CA ALA A 207 0.70 -15.44 7.06
C ALA A 207 0.91 -15.22 8.56
N GLU A 208 0.09 -15.83 9.41
CA GLU A 208 0.26 -15.77 10.87
C GLU A 208 1.56 -16.44 11.32
N ALA A 209 1.94 -17.57 10.73
CA ALA A 209 3.19 -18.24 11.02
C ALA A 209 4.41 -17.38 10.66
N VAL A 210 4.38 -16.71 9.50
CA VAL A 210 5.43 -15.78 9.07
C VAL A 210 5.52 -14.57 10.02
N LEU A 211 4.37 -13.99 10.42
CA LEU A 211 4.35 -12.88 11.40
C LEU A 211 4.93 -13.29 12.75
N LYS A 212 4.62 -14.49 13.26
CA LYS A 212 5.21 -15.01 14.50
C LYS A 212 6.71 -15.14 14.39
N LYS A 213 7.23 -15.64 13.25
CA LYS A 213 8.67 -15.73 12.99
C LYS A 213 9.32 -14.33 12.98
N PHE A 214 8.70 -13.34 12.32
CA PHE A 214 9.20 -11.97 12.34
C PHE A 214 9.11 -11.32 13.72
N ALA A 215 8.12 -11.65 14.55
CA ALA A 215 8.02 -11.12 15.91
C ALA A 215 9.21 -11.49 16.82
N GLU A 216 9.90 -12.60 16.50
CA GLU A 216 11.11 -13.07 17.19
C GLU A 216 12.40 -12.64 16.49
N ASP A 217 12.30 -11.83 15.45
CA ASP A 217 13.43 -11.39 14.65
C ASP A 217 14.35 -10.41 15.41
N ASN A 218 15.65 -10.48 15.10
CA ASN A 218 16.64 -9.56 15.66
C ASN A 218 16.58 -8.15 15.09
N ASP A 219 15.94 -7.95 13.93
CA ASP A 219 15.70 -6.64 13.34
C ASP A 219 14.55 -5.95 14.09
N PRO A 220 14.78 -4.82 14.81
CA PRO A 220 13.74 -4.15 15.58
C PRO A 220 12.56 -3.63 14.73
N GLN A 221 12.80 -3.28 13.47
CA GLN A 221 11.73 -2.78 12.58
C GLN A 221 10.81 -3.93 12.17
N LEU A 222 11.37 -5.07 11.78
CA LEU A 222 10.60 -6.26 11.41
C LEU A 222 9.84 -6.82 12.61
N SER A 223 10.55 -7.00 13.75
CA SER A 223 9.93 -7.55 14.96
C SER A 223 8.87 -6.62 15.56
N GLY A 224 9.12 -5.32 15.57
CA GLY A 224 8.15 -4.32 16.01
C GLY A 224 6.89 -4.29 15.13
N GLY A 225 7.07 -4.27 13.81
CA GLY A 225 5.96 -4.32 12.84
C GLY A 225 5.12 -5.58 12.98
N ALA A 226 5.76 -6.75 13.03
CA ALA A 226 5.06 -8.02 13.18
C ALA A 226 4.27 -8.13 14.50
N LYS A 227 4.86 -7.70 15.62
CA LYS A 227 4.18 -7.65 16.93
C LYS A 227 2.96 -6.75 16.89
N GLN A 228 3.07 -5.60 16.25
CA GLN A 228 1.96 -4.67 16.11
C GLN A 228 0.81 -5.29 15.30
N ILE A 229 1.12 -5.93 14.17
CA ILE A 229 0.11 -6.60 13.32
C ILE A 229 -0.57 -7.74 14.10
N LEU A 230 0.20 -8.60 14.77
CA LEU A 230 -0.34 -9.71 15.58
C LEU A 230 -1.22 -9.20 16.72
N ALA A 231 -0.80 -8.15 17.42
CA ALA A 231 -1.58 -7.53 18.49
C ALA A 231 -2.90 -6.95 17.95
N GLN A 232 -2.86 -6.30 16.79
CA GLN A 232 -4.06 -5.76 16.15
C GLN A 232 -5.03 -6.88 15.72
N ARG A 233 -4.52 -7.97 15.13
CA ARG A 233 -5.33 -9.15 14.77
C ARG A 233 -5.97 -9.81 15.99
N GLN A 234 -5.18 -10.04 17.04
CA GLN A 234 -5.70 -10.61 18.29
C GLN A 234 -6.79 -9.74 18.89
N LYS A 235 -6.61 -8.42 18.86
CA LYS A 235 -7.61 -7.47 19.32
C LYS A 235 -8.89 -7.54 18.49
N MET A 236 -8.80 -7.59 17.16
CA MET A 236 -9.97 -7.75 16.30
C MET A 236 -10.68 -9.08 16.55
N LYS A 237 -9.94 -10.14 16.78
CA LYS A 237 -10.50 -11.45 17.19
C LYS A 237 -11.23 -11.37 18.52
N ASP A 238 -10.64 -10.70 19.52
CA ASP A 238 -11.27 -10.50 20.83
C ASP A 238 -12.56 -9.67 20.71
N LEU A 239 -12.56 -8.60 19.90
CA LEU A 239 -13.74 -7.78 19.64
C LEU A 239 -14.88 -8.54 18.93
N LYS A 240 -14.55 -9.56 18.12
CA LYS A 240 -15.54 -10.43 17.45
C LYS A 240 -16.02 -11.59 18.36
N THR A 241 -15.24 -11.95 19.38
CA THR A 241 -15.54 -13.11 20.25
C THR A 241 -16.00 -12.73 21.65
N LYS A 242 -15.85 -11.48 22.06
CA LYS A 242 -16.27 -10.93 23.35
C LYS A 242 -17.11 -9.68 23.15
N PRO A 243 -18.03 -9.39 24.05
CA PRO A 243 -18.77 -8.11 23.99
C PRO A 243 -17.82 -6.92 24.03
N VAL A 244 -18.06 -5.95 23.15
CA VAL A 244 -17.29 -4.70 23.11
C VAL A 244 -17.56 -3.91 24.37
N GLU A 245 -16.48 -3.51 25.05
CA GLU A 245 -16.56 -2.61 26.20
C GLU A 245 -16.16 -1.19 25.74
N LEU A 246 -17.10 -0.26 25.89
CA LEU A 246 -16.90 1.15 25.58
C LEU A 246 -17.68 1.98 26.59
N LYS A 247 -16.96 2.84 27.31
CA LYS A 247 -17.54 3.78 28.28
C LYS A 247 -16.83 5.11 28.21
N PHE A 248 -17.61 6.19 28.17
CA PHE A 248 -17.08 7.56 28.17
C PHE A 248 -18.15 8.57 28.56
N THR A 249 -17.72 9.82 28.87
CA THR A 249 -18.62 10.94 28.99
C THR A 249 -18.71 11.68 27.65
N ALA A 250 -19.92 11.80 27.12
CA ALA A 250 -20.18 12.51 25.87
C ALA A 250 -20.00 14.03 26.03
N THR A 251 -19.89 14.74 24.90
CA THR A 251 -19.69 16.20 24.90
C THR A 251 -20.85 16.98 25.54
N ASP A 252 -22.05 16.38 25.63
CA ASP A 252 -23.23 16.91 26.32
C ASP A 252 -23.27 16.58 27.84
N GLY A 253 -22.23 15.93 28.36
CA GLY A 253 -22.09 15.52 29.76
C GLY A 253 -22.76 14.20 30.14
N LYS A 254 -23.43 13.51 29.22
CA LYS A 254 -24.04 12.22 29.48
C LYS A 254 -23.04 11.08 29.47
N GLU A 255 -23.21 10.17 30.43
CA GLU A 255 -22.43 8.91 30.43
C GLU A 255 -22.96 7.96 29.35
N VAL A 256 -22.07 7.53 28.47
CA VAL A 256 -22.29 6.47 27.47
C VAL A 256 -21.59 5.21 27.96
N ASP A 257 -22.33 4.13 28.04
CA ASP A 257 -21.84 2.82 28.46
C ASP A 257 -22.48 1.74 27.60
N LEU A 258 -21.68 1.16 26.68
CA LEU A 258 -22.17 0.15 25.74
C LEU A 258 -22.72 -1.11 26.45
N ALA A 259 -22.22 -1.42 27.64
CA ALA A 259 -22.76 -2.51 28.44
C ALA A 259 -24.23 -2.29 28.87
N LYS A 260 -24.65 -1.01 28.99
CA LYS A 260 -26.03 -0.60 29.29
C LYS A 260 -26.92 -0.47 28.05
N MET A 261 -26.36 -0.66 26.87
CA MET A 261 -27.06 -0.60 25.58
C MET A 261 -27.32 -2.01 25.00
N ARG A 262 -27.29 -3.05 25.83
CA ARG A 262 -27.72 -4.38 25.43
C ARG A 262 -29.18 -4.35 24.99
N ASP A 263 -29.57 -5.28 24.14
CA ASP A 263 -30.87 -5.30 23.43
C ASP A 263 -31.04 -4.23 22.33
N LYS A 264 -30.01 -3.40 22.11
CA LYS A 264 -29.94 -2.46 20.99
C LYS A 264 -28.86 -2.84 19.99
N VAL A 265 -29.06 -2.51 18.73
CA VAL A 265 -28.03 -2.52 17.70
C VAL A 265 -27.36 -1.16 17.73
N VAL A 266 -26.03 -1.13 17.87
CA VAL A 266 -25.28 0.11 18.02
C VAL A 266 -24.26 0.28 16.91
N LEU A 267 -24.27 1.44 16.23
CA LEU A 267 -23.21 1.86 15.32
C LEU A 267 -22.23 2.76 16.08
N VAL A 268 -20.95 2.39 16.14
CA VAL A 268 -19.88 3.29 16.55
C VAL A 268 -19.28 3.89 15.29
N ASP A 269 -19.44 5.20 15.14
CA ASP A 269 -19.02 5.97 13.97
C ASP A 269 -17.78 6.83 14.29
N PHE A 270 -16.64 6.51 13.67
CA PHE A 270 -15.39 7.24 13.80
C PHE A 270 -15.27 8.25 12.66
N TRP A 271 -15.30 9.53 13.00
CA TRP A 271 -15.39 10.61 12.03
C TRP A 271 -14.58 11.85 12.42
N ALA A 272 -14.53 12.85 11.54
CA ALA A 272 -14.03 14.18 11.85
C ALA A 272 -14.64 15.23 10.92
N SER A 273 -14.71 16.49 11.38
CA SER A 273 -15.24 17.61 10.58
C SER A 273 -14.41 17.92 9.31
N TRP A 274 -13.12 17.61 9.35
CA TRP A 274 -12.19 17.77 8.24
C TRP A 274 -12.14 16.57 7.30
N CYS A 275 -12.81 15.48 7.61
CA CYS A 275 -12.86 14.26 6.79
C CYS A 275 -13.96 14.40 5.73
N GLY A 276 -13.58 14.79 4.50
CA GLY A 276 -14.51 14.94 3.38
C GLY A 276 -15.42 13.73 3.15
N PRO A 277 -14.89 12.51 3.05
CA PRO A 277 -15.70 11.29 2.90
C PRO A 277 -16.66 11.04 4.08
N CYS A 278 -16.28 11.39 5.34
CA CYS A 278 -17.17 11.26 6.50
C CYS A 278 -18.35 12.21 6.37
N VAL A 279 -18.09 13.46 5.99
CA VAL A 279 -19.12 14.48 5.78
C VAL A 279 -20.08 14.08 4.64
N ALA A 280 -19.55 13.46 3.58
CA ALA A 280 -20.35 12.97 2.46
C ALA A 280 -21.25 11.78 2.85
N GLU A 281 -20.81 10.93 3.77
CA GLU A 281 -21.57 9.75 4.27
C GLU A 281 -22.64 10.13 5.32
N ALA A 282 -22.45 11.23 6.06
CA ALA A 282 -23.33 11.64 7.15
C ALA A 282 -24.82 11.65 6.79
N PRO A 283 -25.28 12.14 5.62
CA PRO A 283 -26.71 12.10 5.28
C PRO A 283 -27.29 10.69 5.24
N ASN A 284 -26.53 9.69 4.77
CA ASN A 284 -26.95 8.29 4.75
C ASN A 284 -27.06 7.71 6.18
N VAL A 285 -26.07 8.02 7.04
CA VAL A 285 -26.09 7.61 8.46
C VAL A 285 -27.28 8.22 9.19
N VAL A 286 -27.56 9.52 8.99
CA VAL A 286 -28.71 10.23 9.57
C VAL A 286 -30.04 9.65 9.08
N ALA A 287 -30.16 9.37 7.77
CA ALA A 287 -31.38 8.78 7.22
C ALA A 287 -31.63 7.38 7.82
N THR A 288 -30.59 6.57 7.95
CA THR A 288 -30.66 5.24 8.57
C THR A 288 -31.07 5.34 10.05
N TYR A 289 -30.47 6.28 10.78
CA TYR A 289 -30.83 6.53 12.18
C TYR A 289 -32.29 6.93 12.33
N LYS A 290 -32.76 7.92 11.58
CA LYS A 290 -34.17 8.35 11.60
C LYS A 290 -35.15 7.21 11.29
N LYS A 291 -34.78 6.30 10.40
CA LYS A 291 -35.62 5.16 10.00
C LYS A 291 -35.70 4.04 11.05
N LEU A 292 -34.59 3.82 11.81
CA LEU A 292 -34.42 2.62 12.62
C LEU A 292 -34.26 2.87 14.13
N HIS A 293 -34.09 4.12 14.56
CA HIS A 293 -33.91 4.45 15.98
C HIS A 293 -35.03 3.93 16.87
N ASP A 294 -36.29 4.16 16.49
CA ASP A 294 -37.46 3.68 17.25
C ASP A 294 -37.59 2.16 17.28
N LYS A 295 -36.81 1.47 16.44
CA LYS A 295 -36.76 0.00 16.39
C LYS A 295 -35.61 -0.59 17.21
N GLY A 296 -34.86 0.24 17.95
CA GLY A 296 -33.75 -0.18 18.79
C GLY A 296 -32.37 -0.02 18.18
N PHE A 297 -32.22 0.86 17.17
CA PHE A 297 -30.93 1.24 16.61
C PHE A 297 -30.39 2.50 17.29
N GLU A 298 -29.15 2.47 17.73
CA GLU A 298 -28.45 3.62 18.34
C GLU A 298 -27.14 3.90 17.59
N ILE A 299 -26.66 5.15 17.72
CA ILE A 299 -25.34 5.55 17.20
C ILE A 299 -24.54 6.22 18.31
N ILE A 300 -23.23 6.01 18.28
CA ILE A 300 -22.22 6.66 19.10
C ILE A 300 -21.19 7.24 18.14
N GLY A 301 -20.95 8.56 18.21
CA GLY A 301 -19.91 9.22 17.42
C GLY A 301 -18.59 9.34 18.18
N ILE A 302 -17.49 9.00 17.57
CA ILE A 302 -16.13 9.18 18.07
C ILE A 302 -15.41 10.16 17.16
N SER A 303 -15.23 11.39 17.62
CA SER A 303 -14.61 12.44 16.80
C SER A 303 -13.09 12.44 16.93
N LEU A 304 -12.40 12.47 15.79
CA LEU A 304 -10.95 12.66 15.66
C LEU A 304 -10.60 14.14 15.42
N ASP A 305 -11.48 15.07 15.73
CA ASP A 305 -11.18 16.49 15.67
C ASP A 305 -10.20 16.92 16.78
N GLN A 306 -9.47 18.00 16.53
CA GLN A 306 -8.64 18.67 17.53
C GLN A 306 -9.29 19.94 18.09
N ASP A 307 -10.33 20.43 17.43
CA ASP A 307 -11.08 21.65 17.79
C ASP A 307 -12.53 21.29 18.11
N LYS A 308 -12.90 21.43 19.39
CA LYS A 308 -14.24 21.10 19.89
C LYS A 308 -15.33 21.92 19.20
N ALA A 309 -15.09 23.22 19.01
CA ALA A 309 -16.08 24.10 18.41
C ALA A 309 -16.36 23.75 16.95
N LYS A 310 -15.32 23.38 16.18
CA LYS A 310 -15.48 22.92 14.79
C LYS A 310 -16.24 21.61 14.73
N MET A 311 -15.92 20.67 15.60
CA MET A 311 -16.61 19.38 15.71
C MET A 311 -18.10 19.61 16.02
N GLU A 312 -18.44 20.38 17.06
CA GLU A 312 -19.82 20.66 17.46
C GLU A 312 -20.61 21.39 16.36
N ALA A 313 -20.00 22.38 15.70
CA ALA A 313 -20.61 23.07 14.57
C ALA A 313 -20.90 22.13 13.40
N SER A 314 -19.96 21.22 13.07
CA SER A 314 -20.14 20.22 12.03
C SER A 314 -21.19 19.18 12.41
N ALA A 315 -21.16 18.65 13.63
CA ALA A 315 -22.16 17.70 14.11
C ALA A 315 -23.58 18.29 14.02
N LYS A 316 -23.74 19.56 14.44
CA LYS A 316 -25.02 20.29 14.31
C LYS A 316 -25.44 20.48 12.85
N LYS A 317 -24.52 20.90 11.99
CA LYS A 317 -24.79 21.10 10.54
C LYS A 317 -25.20 19.81 9.85
N LEU A 318 -24.60 18.69 10.24
CA LEU A 318 -24.84 17.37 9.68
C LEU A 318 -25.97 16.60 10.37
N GLU A 319 -26.65 17.23 11.33
CA GLU A 319 -27.74 16.61 12.12
C GLU A 319 -27.32 15.34 12.88
N LEU A 320 -26.07 15.24 13.35
CA LEU A 320 -25.59 14.12 14.15
C LEU A 320 -26.10 14.27 15.59
N THR A 321 -27.31 13.80 15.87
CA THR A 321 -28.05 14.02 17.13
C THR A 321 -27.69 13.05 18.25
N TRP A 322 -26.89 12.04 17.97
CA TRP A 322 -26.44 11.03 18.93
C TRP A 322 -25.22 11.49 19.74
N PRO A 323 -24.91 10.80 20.87
CA PRO A 323 -23.79 11.15 21.73
C PRO A 323 -22.46 11.17 21.00
N GLN A 324 -21.64 12.20 21.24
CA GLN A 324 -20.32 12.38 20.64
C GLN A 324 -19.23 12.29 21.69
N TYR A 325 -18.18 11.50 21.43
CA TYR A 325 -16.94 11.54 22.18
C TYR A 325 -15.94 12.48 21.50
N PHE A 326 -15.25 13.26 22.31
CA PHE A 326 -14.20 14.17 21.86
C PHE A 326 -13.13 14.33 22.95
N ASP A 327 -11.85 14.15 22.62
CA ASP A 327 -10.73 14.38 23.54
C ASP A 327 -9.68 15.37 22.99
N GLY A 328 -9.87 15.89 21.77
CA GLY A 328 -9.00 16.88 21.14
C GLY A 328 -7.65 16.34 20.64
N LYS A 329 -7.44 15.03 20.65
CA LYS A 329 -6.14 14.43 20.32
C LYS A 329 -5.99 13.98 18.87
N GLY A 330 -6.98 14.20 18.01
CA GLY A 330 -6.94 13.82 16.62
C GLY A 330 -6.71 12.32 16.45
N TRP A 331 -5.72 11.93 15.68
CA TRP A 331 -5.34 10.53 15.50
C TRP A 331 -4.86 9.83 16.78
N GLN A 332 -4.50 10.56 17.81
CA GLN A 332 -4.15 10.01 19.13
C GLN A 332 -5.36 9.95 20.07
N ASN A 333 -6.58 10.10 19.55
CA ASN A 333 -7.82 9.93 20.29
C ASN A 333 -7.78 8.59 21.05
N SER A 334 -8.08 8.62 22.35
CA SER A 334 -7.89 7.47 23.22
C SER A 334 -8.76 6.27 22.85
N ILE A 335 -9.98 6.49 22.36
CA ILE A 335 -10.88 5.42 21.93
C ILE A 335 -10.43 4.88 20.57
N SER A 336 -10.19 5.75 19.58
CA SER A 336 -9.77 5.31 18.26
C SER A 336 -8.44 4.54 18.30
N SER A 337 -7.46 5.02 19.07
CA SER A 337 -6.19 4.33 19.30
C SER A 337 -6.38 3.01 20.04
N ALA A 338 -7.23 3.01 21.08
CA ALA A 338 -7.57 1.79 21.81
C ALA A 338 -8.21 0.75 20.88
N PHE A 339 -8.95 1.12 19.87
CA PHE A 339 -9.60 0.22 18.91
C PHE A 339 -8.81 0.01 17.60
N GLY A 340 -7.61 0.60 17.48
CA GLY A 340 -6.73 0.41 16.31
C GLY A 340 -7.27 1.07 15.04
N ILE A 341 -8.07 2.14 15.19
CA ILE A 341 -8.58 2.91 14.05
C ILE A 341 -7.45 3.77 13.49
N ASN A 342 -7.05 3.50 12.26
CA ASN A 342 -5.95 4.18 11.55
C ASN A 342 -6.41 4.92 10.29
N SER A 343 -7.69 4.84 9.96
CA SER A 343 -8.31 5.56 8.83
C SER A 343 -9.77 5.87 9.15
N ILE A 344 -10.28 7.00 8.63
CA ILE A 344 -11.69 7.39 8.72
C ILE A 344 -12.22 7.77 7.32
N PRO A 345 -13.54 7.59 7.06
CA PRO A 345 -14.57 7.10 7.98
C PRO A 345 -14.38 5.62 8.31
N ALA A 346 -14.60 5.25 9.57
CA ALA A 346 -14.66 3.87 10.02
C ALA A 346 -15.94 3.68 10.85
N THR A 347 -16.60 2.54 10.68
CA THR A 347 -17.85 2.23 11.39
C THR A 347 -17.78 0.81 11.95
N TRP A 348 -18.30 0.63 13.16
CA TRP A 348 -18.46 -0.66 13.78
C TRP A 348 -19.91 -0.91 14.12
N LEU A 349 -20.48 -1.97 13.58
CA LEU A 349 -21.86 -2.37 13.88
C LEU A 349 -21.85 -3.47 14.93
N ILE A 350 -22.49 -3.20 16.07
CA ILE A 350 -22.51 -4.02 17.26
C ILE A 350 -23.95 -4.53 17.46
N ASP A 351 -24.09 -5.83 17.71
CA ASP A 351 -25.39 -6.46 17.90
C ASP A 351 -25.97 -6.28 19.32
N LYS A 352 -27.18 -6.76 19.53
CA LYS A 352 -27.91 -6.70 20.81
C LYS A 352 -27.18 -7.38 21.97
N LYS A 353 -26.25 -8.30 21.69
CA LYS A 353 -25.39 -8.97 22.69
C LYS A 353 -24.10 -8.18 22.96
N GLY A 354 -23.86 -7.11 22.22
CA GLY A 354 -22.67 -6.29 22.28
C GLY A 354 -21.49 -6.84 21.48
N MET A 355 -21.73 -7.76 20.57
CA MET A 355 -20.68 -8.35 19.74
C MET A 355 -20.46 -7.52 18.48
N LEU A 356 -19.20 -7.28 18.12
CA LEU A 356 -18.85 -6.67 16.84
C LEU A 356 -19.20 -7.62 15.69
N ARG A 357 -20.11 -7.19 14.81
CA ARG A 357 -20.60 -8.01 13.69
C ARG A 357 -20.02 -7.57 12.35
N GLU A 358 -19.95 -6.27 12.11
CA GLU A 358 -19.47 -5.71 10.84
C GLU A 358 -18.61 -4.49 11.10
N THR A 359 -17.66 -4.25 10.19
CA THR A 359 -16.80 -3.07 10.18
C THR A 359 -16.88 -2.38 8.83
N SER A 360 -16.66 -1.07 8.80
CA SER A 360 -16.53 -0.26 7.56
C SER A 360 -17.78 -0.26 6.66
N LEU A 361 -18.96 -0.43 7.23
CA LEU A 361 -20.25 -0.30 6.51
C LEU A 361 -20.46 1.13 6.03
N ARG A 362 -20.89 1.29 4.78
CA ARG A 362 -21.16 2.60 4.14
C ARG A 362 -22.25 2.50 3.09
N GLY A 363 -22.83 3.67 2.75
CA GLY A 363 -23.81 3.79 1.67
C GLY A 363 -24.99 2.83 1.84
N GLU A 364 -25.41 2.23 0.76
CA GLU A 364 -26.58 1.36 0.71
C GLU A 364 -26.47 0.09 1.57
N ALA A 365 -25.26 -0.30 1.99
CA ALA A 365 -25.05 -1.49 2.81
C ALA A 365 -25.43 -1.29 4.29
N LEU A 366 -25.45 -0.05 4.79
CA LEU A 366 -25.63 0.22 6.22
C LEU A 366 -27.03 -0.17 6.70
N ALA A 367 -28.09 0.35 6.08
CA ALA A 367 -29.45 0.12 6.55
C ALA A 367 -29.85 -1.37 6.54
N PRO A 368 -29.58 -2.16 5.48
CA PRO A 368 -29.87 -3.60 5.48
C PRO A 368 -29.12 -4.39 6.57
N ALA A 369 -27.85 -4.02 6.83
CA ALA A 369 -27.07 -4.68 7.89
C ALA A 369 -27.67 -4.40 9.28
N VAL A 370 -28.08 -3.16 9.54
CA VAL A 370 -28.78 -2.81 10.80
C VAL A 370 -30.12 -3.54 10.91
N GLU A 371 -30.94 -3.54 9.84
CA GLU A 371 -32.26 -4.23 9.85
C GLU A 371 -32.10 -5.73 10.12
N LYS A 372 -31.08 -6.38 9.55
CA LYS A 372 -30.77 -7.78 9.80
C LYS A 372 -30.51 -8.03 11.29
N LEU A 373 -29.65 -7.23 11.95
CA LEU A 373 -29.32 -7.40 13.36
C LEU A 373 -30.49 -7.03 14.29
N LEU A 374 -31.36 -6.11 13.88
CA LEU A 374 -32.59 -5.78 14.62
C LEU A 374 -33.59 -6.96 14.59
N ALA A 375 -33.56 -7.79 13.55
CA ALA A 375 -34.42 -8.96 13.42
C ALA A 375 -33.89 -10.20 14.16
N GLU A 376 -32.60 -10.26 14.51
CA GLU A 376 -32.01 -11.31 15.35
C GLU A 376 -32.40 -11.13 16.84
#